data_6317f5adadb2bb75a04e63c495feb70f
#
_entry.id   6317f5adadb2bb75a04e63c495feb70f
#
_cell.length_a   1.000
_cell.length_b   1.000
_cell.length_c   1.000
_cell.angle_alpha   90.00
_cell.angle_beta   90.00
_cell.angle_gamma   90.00
#
_symmetry.space_group_name_H-M   'P 1'
#
loop_
_entity.id
_entity.type
_entity.pdbx_description
1 polymer ?
#
loop_
_entity_poly.entity_id
_entity_poly.type
_entity_poly.pdbx_seq_one_letter_code
_entity_poly.pdbx_strand_id
1 'polypeptide(L)'
;MTTTPTKTYAPIDFKKAKRGEIVGNWDELFDTGTIYVSADLVDLAKHYFPNAEIRPSHEFSGGVAILSPGEARALLRGKPMLITINSYFGYIAYKVGYKFIGEDIGMIIAYKEDGNDRLIFTGNGKAGIGAALKYAMDIKEGKKKVNPSFVTKKTDFEGVIVKEIGDNDWDGIPDEDEYWIVKDFAFDEPFIFNWRIVKGENVTVSGGFIRSVNGSTVYIRALSFDVKVNIETPKGETLTYVIENINPKIMELPEGAEAGDTWVKFTTNEEHFEIRAKDLENYTFLVFGDHRPGSGTKQPQVFFKIKDMMNNDEGVFFIDTGDLVFSGKVEEWGELMKIWDFNRPVFIAVGNHEYQGQGKNVYKKLFGPTDYSFALGNYYFIFMNNVERGYSLSSSQWSWLEGELQKANETGKMPIIIMHAPPVDPRPGESHAMKSTDGEKLMELMRKYNAFGFFGHIHMYWYGEKDGVEFVVAGGGGAPIYAKPDEGGFYHYVRVNVTSGIIIEPVKVE
;
A
#
# COMPACT_ATOMS: atom_id res chain seq x y z
N MET A 1 -49.95 -1.19 -28.47
CA MET A 1 -48.73 -1.69 -27.82
C MET A 1 -47.57 -1.17 -28.61
N THR A 2 -46.98 -0.08 -28.16
CA THR A 2 -45.76 0.50 -28.74
C THR A 2 -44.61 -0.29 -28.20
N THR A 3 -44.01 -1.10 -29.03
CA THR A 3 -42.75 -1.82 -28.72
C THR A 3 -41.65 -0.77 -28.62
N THR A 4 -41.16 -0.52 -27.42
CA THR A 4 -39.94 0.27 -27.19
C THR A 4 -38.80 -0.40 -27.97
N PRO A 5 -38.06 0.33 -28.82
CA PRO A 5 -36.99 -0.29 -29.56
C PRO A 5 -35.93 -0.82 -28.61
N THR A 6 -35.65 -2.10 -28.75
CA THR A 6 -34.59 -2.79 -28.02
C THR A 6 -33.27 -2.21 -28.46
N LYS A 7 -32.61 -1.41 -27.59
CA LYS A 7 -31.26 -0.93 -27.86
C LYS A 7 -30.31 -2.14 -27.76
N THR A 8 -29.77 -2.55 -28.89
CA THR A 8 -28.69 -3.54 -28.94
C THR A 8 -27.37 -2.79 -28.76
N TYR A 9 -26.65 -3.12 -27.71
CA TYR A 9 -25.27 -2.66 -27.55
C TYR A 9 -24.40 -3.31 -28.62
N ALA A 10 -23.83 -2.52 -29.52
CA ALA A 10 -22.87 -3.05 -30.49
C ALA A 10 -21.61 -3.51 -29.77
N PRO A 11 -21.06 -4.70 -30.09
CA PRO A 11 -19.79 -5.13 -29.53
C PRO A 11 -18.70 -4.11 -29.85
N ILE A 12 -17.94 -3.70 -28.83
CA ILE A 12 -16.87 -2.74 -29.03
C ILE A 12 -15.70 -3.40 -29.71
N ASP A 13 -15.28 -2.85 -30.82
CA ASP A 13 -14.00 -3.18 -31.43
C ASP A 13 -12.89 -2.31 -30.81
N PHE A 14 -12.13 -2.87 -29.88
CA PHE A 14 -11.00 -2.21 -29.26
C PHE A 14 -9.99 -1.61 -30.22
N LYS A 15 -9.82 -2.22 -31.37
CA LYS A 15 -8.94 -1.69 -32.43
C LYS A 15 -9.48 -0.41 -33.05
N LYS A 16 -10.80 -0.16 -32.89
CA LYS A 16 -11.51 0.97 -33.49
C LYS A 16 -12.06 1.95 -32.45
N ALA A 17 -12.17 1.54 -31.18
CA ALA A 17 -12.62 2.45 -30.12
C ALA A 17 -11.62 3.60 -29.96
N LYS A 18 -12.10 4.82 -30.17
CA LYS A 18 -11.31 6.01 -29.91
C LYS A 18 -11.20 6.22 -28.41
N ARG A 19 -10.02 6.61 -27.98
CA ARG A 19 -9.74 6.95 -26.59
C ARG A 19 -10.72 8.02 -26.10
N GLY A 20 -11.54 7.72 -25.08
CA GLY A 20 -12.49 8.65 -24.48
C GLY A 20 -13.92 8.59 -25.02
N GLU A 21 -14.29 7.62 -25.87
CA GLU A 21 -15.67 7.38 -26.24
C GLU A 21 -16.39 6.55 -25.17
N ILE A 22 -17.59 7.00 -24.77
CA ILE A 22 -18.51 6.23 -23.93
C ILE A 22 -19.15 5.18 -24.82
N VAL A 23 -19.14 3.96 -24.36
CA VAL A 23 -19.80 2.86 -25.03
C VAL A 23 -20.89 2.33 -24.11
N GLY A 24 -22.12 2.41 -24.57
CA GLY A 24 -23.31 2.05 -23.80
C GLY A 24 -24.08 3.24 -23.23
N ASN A 25 -25.33 2.99 -22.87
CA ASN A 25 -26.23 4.01 -22.32
C ASN A 25 -26.20 4.02 -20.78
N TRP A 26 -25.04 4.25 -20.20
CA TRP A 26 -24.90 4.29 -18.74
C TRP A 26 -25.73 5.42 -18.14
N ASP A 27 -25.87 6.55 -18.85
CA ASP A 27 -26.63 7.72 -18.38
C ASP A 27 -28.10 7.37 -18.09
N GLU A 28 -28.74 6.57 -18.94
CA GLU A 28 -30.14 6.17 -18.77
C GLU A 28 -30.32 5.20 -17.58
N LEU A 29 -29.32 4.36 -17.30
CA LEU A 29 -29.37 3.42 -16.19
C LEU A 29 -29.10 4.10 -14.84
N PHE A 30 -28.33 5.18 -14.83
CA PHE A 30 -28.04 5.96 -13.62
C PHE A 30 -29.25 6.76 -13.09
N ASP A 31 -30.23 7.07 -13.92
CA ASP A 31 -31.43 7.81 -13.50
C ASP A 31 -32.52 6.89 -12.92
N THR A 32 -32.16 5.67 -12.57
CA THR A 32 -33.08 4.75 -11.88
C THR A 32 -33.41 5.23 -10.47
N GLY A 33 -34.69 5.18 -10.11
CA GLY A 33 -35.12 5.46 -8.74
C GLY A 33 -34.83 4.34 -7.75
N THR A 34 -34.40 3.16 -8.23
CA THR A 34 -34.16 1.96 -7.42
C THR A 34 -32.81 1.36 -7.77
N ILE A 35 -32.04 1.02 -6.75
CA ILE A 35 -30.77 0.30 -6.88
C ILE A 35 -30.74 -0.94 -5.98
N TYR A 36 -30.06 -2.00 -6.44
CA TYR A 36 -29.93 -3.26 -5.74
C TYR A 36 -28.53 -3.39 -5.15
N VAL A 37 -28.42 -3.69 -3.86
CA VAL A 37 -27.17 -3.52 -3.14
C VAL A 37 -26.86 -4.72 -2.26
N SER A 38 -25.62 -5.19 -2.28
CA SER A 38 -25.10 -6.14 -1.29
C SER A 38 -25.14 -5.52 0.11
N ALA A 39 -25.44 -6.33 1.12
CA ALA A 39 -25.70 -5.85 2.47
C ALA A 39 -24.53 -5.04 3.07
N ASP A 40 -23.30 -5.42 2.75
CA ASP A 40 -22.05 -4.79 3.18
C ASP A 40 -21.71 -3.48 2.44
N LEU A 41 -22.45 -3.13 1.39
CA LEU A 41 -22.23 -1.96 0.54
C LEU A 41 -23.33 -0.90 0.65
N VAL A 42 -24.28 -1.05 1.58
CA VAL A 42 -25.44 -0.15 1.71
C VAL A 42 -25.03 1.29 2.01
N ASP A 43 -24.05 1.51 2.86
CA ASP A 43 -23.60 2.86 3.21
C ASP A 43 -22.88 3.53 2.04
N LEU A 44 -22.06 2.78 1.31
CA LEU A 44 -21.45 3.24 0.07
C LEU A 44 -22.50 3.62 -0.99
N ALA A 45 -23.53 2.79 -1.14
CA ALA A 45 -24.63 3.08 -2.05
C ALA A 45 -25.39 4.36 -1.69
N LYS A 46 -25.67 4.60 -0.40
CA LYS A 46 -26.33 5.82 0.07
C LYS A 46 -25.50 7.08 -0.20
N HIS A 47 -24.16 6.96 -0.12
CA HIS A 47 -23.29 8.07 -0.44
C HIS A 47 -23.42 8.50 -1.90
N TYR A 48 -23.35 7.54 -2.83
CA TYR A 48 -23.40 7.84 -4.27
C TYR A 48 -24.82 8.04 -4.83
N PHE A 49 -25.84 7.45 -4.19
CA PHE A 49 -27.24 7.49 -4.62
C PHE A 49 -28.16 7.88 -3.45
N PRO A 50 -28.04 9.10 -2.91
CA PRO A 50 -28.74 9.50 -1.69
C PRO A 50 -30.27 9.50 -1.82
N ASN A 51 -30.79 9.60 -3.04
CA ASN A 51 -32.24 9.67 -3.32
C ASN A 51 -32.83 8.37 -3.88
N ALA A 52 -32.03 7.33 -4.07
CA ALA A 52 -32.52 6.07 -4.62
C ALA A 52 -33.15 5.18 -3.54
N GLU A 53 -34.16 4.42 -3.92
CA GLU A 53 -34.66 3.31 -3.12
C GLU A 53 -33.63 2.16 -3.16
N ILE A 54 -33.11 1.77 -2.00
CA ILE A 54 -32.15 0.67 -1.90
C ILE A 54 -32.90 -0.62 -1.62
N ARG A 55 -32.69 -1.63 -2.49
CA ARG A 55 -33.21 -2.98 -2.36
C ARG A 55 -32.10 -4.00 -2.22
N PRO A 56 -32.40 -5.15 -1.59
CA PRO A 56 -31.41 -6.22 -1.47
C PRO A 56 -30.96 -6.75 -2.83
N SER A 57 -29.67 -7.08 -2.96
CA SER A 57 -29.06 -7.61 -4.20
C SER A 57 -29.71 -8.87 -4.77
N HIS A 58 -30.29 -9.73 -3.91
CA HIS A 58 -30.96 -10.96 -4.35
C HIS A 58 -32.29 -10.72 -5.14
N GLU A 59 -32.84 -9.51 -5.08
CA GLU A 59 -34.01 -9.11 -5.88
C GLU A 59 -33.61 -8.58 -7.27
N PHE A 60 -32.33 -8.47 -7.58
CA PHE A 60 -31.86 -7.86 -8.81
C PHE A 60 -32.23 -8.67 -10.05
N SER A 61 -33.03 -8.09 -10.92
CA SER A 61 -33.42 -8.64 -12.22
C SER A 61 -33.12 -7.72 -13.40
N GLY A 62 -32.78 -6.47 -13.13
CA GLY A 62 -32.46 -5.44 -14.13
C GLY A 62 -32.23 -4.09 -13.46
N GLY A 63 -31.74 -3.10 -14.20
CA GLY A 63 -31.38 -1.78 -13.69
C GLY A 63 -29.96 -1.73 -13.10
N VAL A 64 -29.77 -1.01 -12.01
CA VAL A 64 -28.47 -0.78 -11.39
C VAL A 64 -28.28 -1.65 -10.15
N ALA A 65 -27.12 -2.30 -10.04
CA ALA A 65 -26.71 -3.03 -8.84
C ALA A 65 -25.29 -2.67 -8.39
N ILE A 66 -25.11 -2.66 -7.07
CA ILE A 66 -23.78 -2.54 -6.42
C ILE A 66 -23.55 -3.83 -5.66
N LEU A 67 -22.64 -4.66 -6.17
CA LEU A 67 -22.47 -6.03 -5.71
C LEU A 67 -21.10 -6.30 -5.11
N SER A 68 -21.08 -7.01 -4.00
CA SER A 68 -19.84 -7.57 -3.46
C SER A 68 -19.19 -8.54 -4.46
N PRO A 69 -17.87 -8.79 -4.38
CA PRO A 69 -17.19 -9.71 -5.29
C PRO A 69 -17.81 -11.11 -5.35
N GLY A 70 -18.28 -11.60 -4.21
CA GLY A 70 -18.92 -12.91 -4.11
C GLY A 70 -20.26 -12.99 -4.86
N GLU A 71 -21.13 -12.02 -4.67
CA GLU A 71 -22.45 -11.95 -5.33
C GLU A 71 -22.31 -11.66 -6.83
N ALA A 72 -21.43 -10.74 -7.21
CA ALA A 72 -21.14 -10.47 -8.61
C ALA A 72 -20.61 -11.73 -9.32
N ARG A 73 -19.73 -12.49 -8.68
CA ARG A 73 -19.26 -13.77 -9.23
C ARG A 73 -20.38 -14.78 -9.40
N ALA A 74 -21.28 -14.89 -8.44
CA ALA A 74 -22.41 -15.81 -8.52
C ALA A 74 -23.34 -15.43 -9.67
N LEU A 75 -23.67 -14.14 -9.80
CA LEU A 75 -24.54 -13.62 -10.86
C LEU A 75 -23.93 -13.79 -12.26
N LEU A 76 -22.63 -13.55 -12.40
CA LEU A 76 -21.93 -13.56 -13.68
C LEU A 76 -21.37 -14.94 -14.06
N ARG A 77 -21.59 -15.95 -13.22
CA ARG A 77 -21.12 -17.31 -13.47
C ARG A 77 -21.73 -17.89 -14.75
N GLY A 78 -20.85 -18.36 -15.62
CA GLY A 78 -21.27 -18.98 -16.91
C GLY A 78 -21.63 -17.96 -17.99
N LYS A 79 -21.64 -16.67 -17.71
CA LYS A 79 -21.83 -15.63 -18.73
C LYS A 79 -20.64 -15.61 -19.68
N PRO A 80 -20.88 -15.31 -20.97
CA PRO A 80 -19.84 -15.33 -22.00
C PRO A 80 -18.96 -14.07 -21.97
N MET A 81 -18.35 -13.77 -20.83
CA MET A 81 -17.44 -12.64 -20.64
C MET A 81 -15.98 -13.07 -20.68
N LEU A 82 -15.09 -12.15 -21.10
CA LEU A 82 -13.65 -12.36 -21.07
C LEU A 82 -13.04 -12.13 -19.69
N ILE A 83 -13.78 -11.51 -18.79
CA ILE A 83 -13.37 -11.19 -17.42
C ILE A 83 -14.02 -12.20 -16.45
N THR A 84 -13.24 -12.69 -15.51
CA THR A 84 -13.71 -13.58 -14.46
C THR A 84 -13.43 -12.95 -13.11
N ILE A 85 -14.45 -12.82 -12.28
CA ILE A 85 -14.32 -12.40 -10.89
C ILE A 85 -14.04 -13.63 -10.03
N ASN A 86 -12.94 -13.60 -9.29
CA ASN A 86 -12.58 -14.65 -8.37
C ASN A 86 -12.54 -14.13 -6.93
N SER A 87 -13.66 -14.24 -6.23
CA SER A 87 -13.79 -13.77 -4.84
C SER A 87 -12.95 -14.56 -3.84
N TYR A 88 -12.56 -15.80 -4.15
CA TYR A 88 -11.73 -16.61 -3.25
C TYR A 88 -10.30 -16.08 -3.17
N PHE A 89 -9.75 -15.64 -4.31
CA PHE A 89 -8.42 -15.04 -4.36
C PHE A 89 -8.45 -13.51 -4.37
N GLY A 90 -9.63 -12.89 -4.28
CA GLY A 90 -9.78 -11.45 -4.24
C GLY A 90 -9.27 -10.74 -5.49
N TYR A 91 -9.44 -11.29 -6.68
CA TYR A 91 -9.02 -10.66 -7.91
C TYR A 91 -10.02 -10.82 -9.06
N ILE A 92 -10.00 -9.86 -9.97
CA ILE A 92 -10.62 -9.93 -11.29
C ILE A 92 -9.57 -10.43 -12.26
N ALA A 93 -9.86 -11.52 -12.98
CA ALA A 93 -8.93 -12.09 -13.94
C ALA A 93 -9.48 -12.02 -15.37
N TYR A 94 -8.60 -11.67 -16.30
CA TYR A 94 -8.88 -11.76 -17.72
C TYR A 94 -8.54 -13.14 -18.27
N LYS A 95 -9.37 -13.69 -19.17
CA LYS A 95 -9.23 -15.07 -19.67
C LYS A 95 -7.95 -15.38 -20.45
N VAL A 96 -7.19 -14.38 -20.91
CA VAL A 96 -5.91 -14.54 -21.61
C VAL A 96 -4.68 -14.27 -20.75
N GLY A 97 -4.79 -14.39 -19.44
CA GLY A 97 -3.61 -14.41 -18.56
C GLY A 97 -3.34 -13.15 -17.74
N TYR A 98 -4.10 -12.09 -17.91
CA TYR A 98 -3.99 -10.90 -17.07
C TYR A 98 -4.76 -11.07 -15.76
N LYS A 99 -4.18 -10.62 -14.66
CA LYS A 99 -4.79 -10.57 -13.34
C LYS A 99 -4.82 -9.15 -12.84
N PHE A 100 -5.97 -8.76 -12.31
CA PHE A 100 -6.16 -7.48 -11.64
C PHE A 100 -6.22 -7.75 -10.15
N ILE A 101 -5.12 -7.52 -9.46
CA ILE A 101 -4.98 -7.81 -8.05
C ILE A 101 -5.06 -6.50 -7.28
N GLY A 102 -5.70 -6.52 -6.12
CA GLY A 102 -5.85 -5.36 -5.25
C GLY A 102 -7.31 -5.06 -4.99
N GLU A 103 -7.63 -4.77 -3.74
CA GLU A 103 -8.98 -4.40 -3.32
C GLU A 103 -9.37 -2.99 -3.80
N ASP A 104 -8.39 -2.23 -4.30
CA ASP A 104 -8.53 -0.97 -5.00
C ASP A 104 -8.96 -1.11 -6.49
N ILE A 105 -9.22 -2.32 -6.96
CA ILE A 105 -9.71 -2.58 -8.32
C ILE A 105 -11.22 -2.67 -8.32
N GLY A 106 -11.86 -1.76 -9.02
CA GLY A 106 -13.29 -1.75 -9.30
C GLY A 106 -13.62 -2.15 -10.74
N MET A 107 -14.84 -2.52 -10.96
CA MET A 107 -15.34 -2.90 -12.28
C MET A 107 -16.77 -2.41 -12.48
N ILE A 108 -17.05 -1.89 -13.67
CA ILE A 108 -18.36 -1.53 -14.15
C ILE A 108 -18.70 -2.50 -15.28
N ILE A 109 -19.87 -3.15 -15.19
CA ILE A 109 -20.33 -4.11 -16.20
C ILE A 109 -21.73 -3.70 -16.66
N ALA A 110 -21.89 -3.51 -17.94
CA ALA A 110 -23.17 -3.27 -18.57
C ALA A 110 -23.50 -4.41 -19.53
N TYR A 111 -24.70 -4.95 -19.44
CA TYR A 111 -25.18 -5.98 -20.36
C TYR A 111 -26.70 -6.07 -20.38
N LYS A 112 -27.21 -6.79 -21.37
CA LYS A 112 -28.63 -7.07 -21.49
C LYS A 112 -28.92 -8.55 -21.31
N GLU A 113 -29.93 -8.88 -20.50
CA GLU A 113 -30.38 -10.25 -20.28
C GLU A 113 -31.91 -10.27 -20.08
N ASP A 114 -32.59 -11.23 -20.74
CA ASP A 114 -34.04 -11.39 -20.68
C ASP A 114 -34.81 -10.09 -20.99
N GLY A 115 -34.25 -9.26 -21.89
CA GLY A 115 -34.84 -7.98 -22.28
C GLY A 115 -34.56 -6.83 -21.31
N ASN A 116 -33.95 -7.08 -20.16
CA ASN A 116 -33.61 -6.05 -19.17
C ASN A 116 -32.17 -5.59 -19.30
N ASP A 117 -31.97 -4.28 -19.27
CA ASP A 117 -30.65 -3.68 -19.16
C ASP A 117 -30.14 -3.81 -17.73
N ARG A 118 -28.87 -4.13 -17.58
CA ARG A 118 -28.19 -4.34 -16.30
C ARG A 118 -26.89 -3.55 -16.27
N LEU A 119 -26.72 -2.78 -15.23
CA LEU A 119 -25.48 -2.04 -14.90
C LEU A 119 -25.03 -2.47 -13.51
N ILE A 120 -23.85 -3.07 -13.44
CA ILE A 120 -23.31 -3.62 -12.19
C ILE A 120 -22.01 -2.91 -11.85
N PHE A 121 -21.95 -2.41 -10.62
CA PHE A 121 -20.73 -1.94 -9.97
C PHE A 121 -20.24 -3.02 -9.03
N THR A 122 -19.02 -3.44 -9.19
CA THR A 122 -18.37 -4.45 -8.35
C THR A 122 -16.86 -4.24 -8.35
N GLY A 123 -16.12 -5.12 -7.71
CA GLY A 123 -14.66 -5.04 -7.67
C GLY A 123 -14.05 -6.09 -6.78
N ASN A 124 -12.78 -5.96 -6.49
CA ASN A 124 -12.09 -6.85 -5.56
C ASN A 124 -12.31 -6.46 -4.09
N GLY A 125 -12.64 -5.19 -3.84
CA GLY A 125 -12.92 -4.65 -2.52
C GLY A 125 -13.73 -3.36 -2.58
N LYS A 126 -14.06 -2.82 -1.40
CA LYS A 126 -14.93 -1.65 -1.24
C LYS A 126 -14.32 -0.39 -1.87
N ALA A 127 -13.01 -0.18 -1.70
CA ALA A 127 -12.28 0.94 -2.31
C ALA A 127 -12.40 0.92 -3.84
N GLY A 128 -12.17 -0.23 -4.48
CA GLY A 128 -12.33 -0.37 -5.92
C GLY A 128 -13.76 -0.17 -6.41
N ILE A 129 -14.76 -0.67 -5.66
CA ILE A 129 -16.17 -0.45 -5.98
C ILE A 129 -16.51 1.05 -5.89
N GLY A 130 -16.00 1.74 -4.86
CA GLY A 130 -16.14 3.18 -4.71
C GLY A 130 -15.54 3.96 -5.87
N ALA A 131 -14.34 3.58 -6.31
CA ALA A 131 -13.70 4.18 -7.48
C ALA A 131 -14.51 3.97 -8.78
N ALA A 132 -15.11 2.81 -8.95
CA ALA A 132 -15.99 2.54 -10.09
C ALA A 132 -17.24 3.42 -10.07
N LEU A 133 -17.85 3.60 -8.90
CA LEU A 133 -19.00 4.48 -8.71
C LEU A 133 -18.63 5.95 -8.95
N LYS A 134 -17.55 6.43 -8.36
CA LYS A 134 -17.04 7.78 -8.56
C LYS A 134 -16.76 8.07 -10.03
N TYR A 135 -16.07 7.13 -10.71
CA TYR A 135 -15.79 7.23 -12.14
C TYR A 135 -17.06 7.39 -12.98
N ALA A 136 -18.06 6.56 -12.71
CA ALA A 136 -19.33 6.61 -13.44
C ALA A 136 -20.09 7.92 -13.17
N MET A 137 -20.07 8.44 -11.92
CA MET A 137 -20.64 9.75 -11.60
C MET A 137 -19.95 10.88 -12.35
N ASP A 138 -18.63 10.88 -12.41
CA ASP A 138 -17.86 11.90 -13.13
C ASP A 138 -18.12 11.90 -14.64
N ILE A 139 -18.38 10.71 -15.20
CA ILE A 139 -18.83 10.61 -16.60
C ILE A 139 -20.21 11.23 -16.78
N LYS A 140 -21.16 10.88 -15.92
CA LYS A 140 -22.53 11.44 -15.94
C LYS A 140 -22.51 12.96 -15.85
N GLU A 141 -21.67 13.50 -15.00
CA GLU A 141 -21.54 14.95 -14.79
C GLU A 141 -20.68 15.64 -15.88
N GLY A 142 -20.18 14.90 -16.84
CA GLY A 142 -19.32 15.42 -17.92
C GLY A 142 -17.92 15.86 -17.47
N LYS A 143 -17.53 15.55 -16.23
CA LYS A 143 -16.22 15.88 -15.67
C LYS A 143 -15.11 15.04 -16.30
N LYS A 144 -15.42 13.81 -16.68
CA LYS A 144 -14.45 12.90 -17.31
C LYS A 144 -15.04 12.19 -18.52
N LYS A 145 -14.17 11.83 -19.44
CA LYS A 145 -14.52 11.04 -20.63
C LYS A 145 -14.11 9.60 -20.40
N VAL A 146 -14.93 8.65 -20.83
CA VAL A 146 -14.59 7.23 -20.75
C VAL A 146 -13.29 6.97 -21.50
N ASN A 147 -12.35 6.37 -20.79
CA ASN A 147 -11.18 5.78 -21.40
C ASN A 147 -11.24 4.26 -21.15
N PRO A 148 -11.96 3.50 -21.98
CA PRO A 148 -12.13 2.07 -21.75
C PRO A 148 -10.77 1.40 -21.86
N SER A 149 -10.31 0.83 -20.76
CA SER A 149 -9.10 0.04 -20.77
C SER A 149 -9.41 -1.41 -21.10
N PHE A 150 -10.66 -1.80 -20.95
CA PHE A 150 -11.03 -3.19 -21.07
C PHE A 150 -12.48 -3.39 -21.50
N VAL A 151 -12.72 -4.06 -22.60
CA VAL A 151 -14.06 -4.35 -23.09
C VAL A 151 -14.16 -5.77 -23.59
N THR A 152 -15.29 -6.42 -23.37
CA THR A 152 -15.53 -7.77 -23.83
C THR A 152 -16.13 -7.78 -25.23
N LYS A 153 -15.49 -8.44 -26.18
CA LYS A 153 -15.79 -8.32 -27.59
C LYS A 153 -16.79 -9.30 -28.17
N LYS A 154 -17.15 -10.33 -27.48
CA LYS A 154 -17.89 -11.46 -28.11
C LYS A 154 -19.35 -11.51 -27.75
N THR A 155 -19.85 -10.54 -27.04
CA THR A 155 -21.21 -10.57 -26.48
C THR A 155 -21.69 -9.14 -26.26
N ASP A 156 -22.95 -8.98 -25.94
CA ASP A 156 -23.57 -7.70 -25.56
C ASP A 156 -23.13 -7.21 -24.15
N PHE A 157 -21.90 -7.55 -23.74
CA PHE A 157 -21.29 -7.15 -22.48
C PHE A 157 -20.25 -6.08 -22.70
N GLU A 158 -20.34 -5.03 -21.91
CA GLU A 158 -19.37 -3.98 -21.79
C GLU A 158 -18.82 -3.92 -20.37
N GLY A 159 -17.54 -3.61 -20.21
CA GLY A 159 -16.95 -3.49 -18.91
C GLY A 159 -15.81 -2.50 -18.88
N VAL A 160 -15.70 -1.79 -17.79
CA VAL A 160 -14.57 -0.91 -17.50
C VAL A 160 -13.96 -1.34 -16.17
N ILE A 161 -12.64 -1.36 -16.13
CA ILE A 161 -11.90 -1.62 -14.92
C ILE A 161 -11.30 -0.31 -14.45
N VAL A 162 -11.50 0.00 -13.19
CA VAL A 162 -11.05 1.22 -12.54
C VAL A 162 -10.16 0.83 -11.37
N LYS A 163 -9.07 1.54 -11.18
CA LYS A 163 -8.24 1.42 -10.00
C LYS A 163 -8.35 2.68 -9.18
N GLU A 164 -8.65 2.51 -7.90
CA GLU A 164 -8.70 3.58 -6.93
C GLU A 164 -7.27 3.96 -6.48
N ILE A 165 -7.01 5.24 -6.24
CA ILE A 165 -5.72 5.77 -5.77
C ILE A 165 -5.82 6.88 -4.73
N GLY A 166 -7.02 7.31 -4.34
CA GLY A 166 -7.23 8.44 -3.44
C GLY A 166 -8.04 8.12 -2.19
N ASP A 167 -8.42 6.87 -1.96
CA ASP A 167 -9.16 6.40 -0.78
C ASP A 167 -8.15 5.94 0.28
N ASN A 168 -7.77 6.84 1.18
CA ASN A 168 -6.69 6.59 2.15
C ASN A 168 -7.17 5.80 3.37
N ASP A 169 -8.45 5.87 3.71
CA ASP A 169 -9.04 5.12 4.83
C ASP A 169 -9.81 3.88 4.37
N TRP A 170 -9.90 3.66 3.05
CA TRP A 170 -10.47 2.47 2.41
C TRP A 170 -11.95 2.26 2.70
N ASP A 171 -12.69 3.33 2.89
CA ASP A 171 -14.14 3.26 3.11
C ASP A 171 -14.95 3.15 1.81
N GLY A 172 -14.27 3.27 0.66
CA GLY A 172 -14.85 3.23 -0.68
C GLY A 172 -15.22 4.60 -1.22
N ILE A 173 -14.89 5.66 -0.49
CA ILE A 173 -15.10 7.04 -0.91
C ILE A 173 -13.72 7.68 -1.08
N PRO A 174 -13.29 8.01 -2.30
CA PRO A 174 -12.00 8.65 -2.49
C PRO A 174 -11.87 9.96 -1.71
N ASP A 175 -10.87 10.07 -0.85
CA ASP A 175 -10.53 11.30 -0.11
C ASP A 175 -10.05 12.41 -1.04
N GLU A 176 -9.36 12.02 -2.09
CA GLU A 176 -8.86 12.87 -3.14
C GLU A 176 -9.66 12.59 -4.42
N ASP A 177 -9.92 13.60 -5.21
CA ASP A 177 -10.74 13.48 -6.42
C ASP A 177 -9.98 12.76 -7.56
N GLU A 178 -9.32 11.65 -7.24
CA GLU A 178 -8.52 10.85 -8.14
C GLU A 178 -8.92 9.37 -8.14
N TYR A 179 -9.05 8.82 -9.34
CA TYR A 179 -9.14 7.39 -9.62
C TYR A 179 -8.48 7.10 -10.96
N TRP A 180 -8.12 5.87 -11.17
CA TRP A 180 -7.44 5.45 -12.39
C TRP A 180 -8.25 4.47 -13.21
N ILE A 181 -8.30 4.73 -14.52
CA ILE A 181 -8.75 3.73 -15.46
C ILE A 181 -7.59 2.83 -15.78
N VAL A 182 -7.79 1.56 -15.56
CA VAL A 182 -6.79 0.54 -15.81
C VAL A 182 -6.67 0.25 -17.29
N LYS A 183 -5.46 0.38 -17.80
CA LYS A 183 -5.12 0.20 -19.19
C LYS A 183 -3.82 -0.59 -19.31
N ASP A 184 -3.81 -1.68 -20.05
CA ASP A 184 -2.60 -2.45 -20.40
C ASP A 184 -1.58 -2.66 -19.27
N PHE A 185 -1.87 -3.56 -18.37
CA PHE A 185 -1.00 -3.75 -17.22
C PHE A 185 -0.33 -5.11 -17.17
N ALA A 186 0.89 -5.11 -16.70
CA ALA A 186 1.43 -6.19 -15.89
C ALA A 186 0.97 -5.95 -14.44
N PHE A 187 -0.09 -6.64 -14.00
CA PHE A 187 -0.84 -6.31 -12.80
C PHE A 187 -0.32 -6.85 -11.50
N ASP A 188 0.79 -7.54 -11.54
CA ASP A 188 1.46 -8.03 -10.35
C ASP A 188 2.31 -6.95 -9.68
N GLU A 189 2.43 -5.76 -10.30
CA GLU A 189 3.18 -4.66 -9.72
C GLU A 189 2.26 -3.56 -9.22
N PRO A 190 2.28 -3.28 -7.91
CA PRO A 190 1.61 -2.13 -7.34
C PRO A 190 2.25 -0.85 -7.89
N PHE A 191 1.42 0.14 -8.06
CA PHE A 191 1.84 1.43 -8.56
C PHE A 191 2.65 2.17 -7.51
N ILE A 192 3.95 2.07 -7.61
CA ILE A 192 4.84 2.97 -6.94
C ILE A 192 5.32 3.94 -8.00
N PHE A 193 4.79 5.15 -7.95
CA PHE A 193 5.21 6.17 -8.87
C PHE A 193 6.33 6.97 -8.22
N ASN A 194 7.52 6.81 -8.75
CA ASN A 194 8.59 7.78 -8.52
C ASN A 194 8.57 8.93 -9.54
N TRP A 195 7.59 8.94 -10.43
CA TRP A 195 7.35 10.03 -11.37
C TRP A 195 5.86 10.22 -11.67
N ARG A 196 5.44 11.45 -11.97
CA ARG A 196 4.10 11.81 -12.44
C ARG A 196 4.11 13.05 -13.31
N ILE A 197 3.14 13.14 -14.23
CA ILE A 197 2.85 14.40 -14.93
C ILE A 197 1.85 15.20 -14.11
N VAL A 198 2.29 16.38 -13.65
CA VAL A 198 1.50 17.31 -12.85
C VAL A 198 1.47 18.65 -13.58
N LYS A 199 0.28 19.14 -13.93
CA LYS A 199 0.13 20.39 -14.75
C LYS A 199 0.98 20.40 -16.02
N GLY A 200 1.28 19.21 -16.55
CA GLY A 200 2.10 19.04 -17.75
C GLY A 200 3.60 18.98 -17.49
N GLU A 201 4.06 19.07 -16.26
CA GLU A 201 5.45 18.87 -15.85
C GLU A 201 5.69 17.42 -15.47
N ASN A 202 6.80 16.84 -15.89
CA ASN A 202 7.20 15.49 -15.52
C ASN A 202 8.01 15.52 -14.23
N VAL A 203 7.34 15.34 -13.09
CA VAL A 203 7.92 15.35 -11.74
C VAL A 203 8.48 13.98 -11.41
N THR A 204 9.77 13.92 -11.05
CA THR A 204 10.45 12.70 -10.60
C THR A 204 10.94 12.84 -9.16
N VAL A 205 10.92 11.74 -8.41
CA VAL A 205 11.30 11.69 -6.99
C VAL A 205 12.30 10.58 -6.75
N SER A 206 13.35 10.88 -6.00
CA SER A 206 14.23 9.88 -5.39
C SER A 206 14.29 10.05 -3.87
N GLY A 207 14.57 8.97 -3.14
CA GLY A 207 14.47 8.95 -1.68
C GLY A 207 13.04 8.92 -1.15
N GLY A 208 12.06 8.70 -2.03
CA GLY A 208 10.63 8.60 -1.73
C GLY A 208 9.83 8.19 -2.97
N PHE A 209 8.51 8.26 -2.87
CA PHE A 209 7.61 8.02 -4.00
C PHE A 209 6.43 8.99 -3.95
N ILE A 210 5.81 9.24 -5.10
CA ILE A 210 4.63 10.08 -5.21
C ILE A 210 3.43 9.23 -4.79
N ARG A 211 2.86 9.52 -3.62
CA ARG A 211 1.69 8.83 -3.08
C ARG A 211 0.43 9.20 -3.84
N SER A 212 0.22 10.51 -4.03
CA SER A 212 -0.93 11.04 -4.76
C SER A 212 -0.62 12.42 -5.36
N VAL A 213 -1.52 12.89 -6.22
CA VAL A 213 -1.50 14.25 -6.77
C VAL A 213 -2.92 14.80 -6.75
N ASN A 214 -3.11 15.98 -6.17
CA ASN A 214 -4.39 16.69 -6.18
C ASN A 214 -4.19 18.11 -6.78
N GLY A 215 -4.72 18.32 -7.97
CA GLY A 215 -4.54 19.58 -8.73
C GLY A 215 -3.06 19.90 -8.98
N SER A 216 -2.53 20.93 -8.31
CA SER A 216 -1.11 21.31 -8.31
C SER A 216 -0.33 20.82 -7.10
N THR A 217 -0.95 20.03 -6.23
CA THR A 217 -0.32 19.51 -5.01
C THR A 217 0.18 18.10 -5.24
N VAL A 218 1.47 17.86 -4.95
CA VAL A 218 2.14 16.57 -5.05
C VAL A 218 2.41 16.06 -3.64
N TYR A 219 1.83 14.91 -3.30
CA TYR A 219 2.05 14.23 -2.02
C TYR A 219 3.12 13.17 -2.18
N ILE A 220 4.22 13.33 -1.46
CA ILE A 220 5.38 12.44 -1.49
C ILE A 220 5.53 11.78 -0.12
N ARG A 221 5.62 10.45 -0.09
CA ARG A 221 6.07 9.75 1.12
C ARG A 221 7.58 9.52 1.03
N ALA A 222 8.31 10.04 2.00
CA ALA A 222 9.74 9.83 2.12
C ALA A 222 10.07 8.40 2.58
N LEU A 223 11.08 7.82 1.96
CA LEU A 223 11.71 6.54 2.31
C LEU A 223 13.19 6.74 2.67
N SER A 224 13.59 7.98 2.83
CA SER A 224 14.96 8.40 3.11
C SER A 224 14.93 9.73 3.85
N PHE A 225 16.04 10.07 4.48
CA PHE A 225 16.33 11.41 4.96
C PHE A 225 17.03 12.28 3.90
N ASP A 226 16.97 11.87 2.65
CA ASP A 226 17.43 12.61 1.47
C ASP A 226 16.40 12.41 0.36
N VAL A 227 15.51 13.40 0.20
CA VAL A 227 14.44 13.39 -0.81
C VAL A 227 14.75 14.42 -1.86
N LYS A 228 14.91 14.00 -3.10
CA LYS A 228 15.17 14.86 -4.26
C LYS A 228 14.01 14.84 -5.22
N VAL A 229 13.63 16.02 -5.69
CA VAL A 229 12.59 16.18 -6.70
C VAL A 229 13.18 16.91 -7.90
N ASN A 230 12.92 16.39 -9.09
CA ASN A 230 13.33 16.99 -10.35
C ASN A 230 12.13 17.10 -11.29
N ILE A 231 12.06 18.18 -12.05
CA ILE A 231 11.12 18.39 -13.13
C ILE A 231 11.86 18.21 -14.45
N GLU A 232 11.58 17.10 -15.17
CA GLU A 232 12.29 16.74 -16.41
C GLU A 232 11.80 17.53 -17.63
N THR A 233 10.53 17.99 -17.60
CA THR A 233 9.94 18.77 -18.68
C THR A 233 9.26 20.03 -18.10
N PRO A 234 10.07 21.01 -17.65
CA PRO A 234 9.56 22.16 -16.93
C PRO A 234 8.73 23.07 -17.84
N LYS A 235 7.59 23.54 -17.34
CA LYS A 235 6.73 24.53 -18.00
C LYS A 235 6.61 25.81 -17.19
N GLY A 236 7.31 25.90 -16.06
CA GLY A 236 7.30 27.03 -15.16
C GLY A 236 6.07 27.09 -14.26
N GLU A 237 5.33 26.00 -14.14
CA GLU A 237 4.19 25.90 -13.24
C GLU A 237 4.64 25.90 -11.77
N THR A 238 3.89 26.60 -10.96
CA THR A 238 4.12 26.59 -9.51
C THR A 238 3.36 25.41 -8.89
N LEU A 239 4.10 24.50 -8.26
CA LEU A 239 3.57 23.30 -7.62
C LEU A 239 3.70 23.39 -6.11
N THR A 240 2.75 22.79 -5.38
CA THR A 240 2.82 22.59 -3.94
C THR A 240 3.28 21.17 -3.65
N TYR A 241 4.22 21.01 -2.75
CA TYR A 241 4.70 19.71 -2.32
C TYR A 241 4.37 19.48 -0.86
N VAL A 242 3.80 18.30 -0.56
CA VAL A 242 3.62 17.80 0.79
C VAL A 242 4.48 16.56 0.92
N ILE A 243 5.55 16.66 1.70
CA ILE A 243 6.47 15.54 1.93
C ILE A 243 6.21 14.99 3.32
N GLU A 244 5.74 13.76 3.37
CA GLU A 244 5.34 13.03 4.56
C GLU A 244 6.41 12.02 4.97
N ASN A 245 6.29 11.48 6.18
CA ASN A 245 7.23 10.53 6.76
C ASN A 245 8.65 11.07 6.89
N ILE A 246 8.77 12.31 7.29
CA ILE A 246 10.03 12.95 7.65
C ILE A 246 9.95 13.54 9.06
N ASN A 247 11.10 13.82 9.67
CA ASN A 247 11.17 14.58 10.92
C ASN A 247 11.70 16.00 10.63
N PRO A 248 10.84 17.02 10.53
CA PRO A 248 11.25 18.36 10.15
C PRO A 248 12.32 18.99 11.06
N LYS A 249 12.40 18.56 12.32
CA LYS A 249 13.36 19.09 13.31
C LYS A 249 14.81 18.78 12.96
N ILE A 250 15.04 17.67 12.26
CA ILE A 250 16.38 17.24 11.84
C ILE A 250 16.64 17.45 10.35
N MET A 251 15.69 18.04 9.59
CA MET A 251 15.85 18.28 8.15
C MET A 251 16.26 19.72 7.86
N GLU A 252 16.96 19.90 6.75
CA GLU A 252 17.13 21.20 6.09
C GLU A 252 15.88 21.45 5.25
N LEU A 253 15.13 22.49 5.60
CA LEU A 253 13.84 22.79 4.98
C LEU A 253 13.91 24.04 4.11
N PRO A 254 13.09 24.13 3.03
CA PRO A 254 12.95 25.36 2.26
C PRO A 254 12.45 26.55 3.12
N GLU A 255 12.88 27.75 2.78
CA GLU A 255 12.43 28.96 3.47
C GLU A 255 10.89 29.13 3.35
N GLY A 256 10.25 29.43 4.47
CA GLY A 256 8.79 29.58 4.52
C GLY A 256 7.98 28.30 4.46
N ALA A 257 8.61 27.13 4.54
CA ALA A 257 7.89 25.87 4.58
C ALA A 257 7.06 25.71 5.86
N GLU A 258 5.82 25.26 5.74
CA GLU A 258 4.97 24.80 6.84
C GLU A 258 5.43 23.40 7.27
N ALA A 259 5.44 23.10 8.57
CA ALA A 259 5.83 21.78 9.06
C ALA A 259 4.92 21.30 10.20
N GLY A 260 4.56 20.03 10.16
CA GLY A 260 3.96 19.29 11.28
C GLY A 260 4.99 18.41 11.98
N ASP A 261 4.54 17.38 12.67
CA ASP A 261 5.44 16.44 13.35
C ASP A 261 6.19 15.54 12.36
N THR A 262 5.51 15.11 11.29
CA THR A 262 6.05 14.13 10.32
C THR A 262 5.92 14.56 8.86
N TRP A 263 5.65 15.81 8.61
CA TRP A 263 5.48 16.33 7.25
C TRP A 263 5.98 17.77 7.10
N VAL A 264 6.28 18.14 5.87
CA VAL A 264 6.57 19.51 5.45
C VAL A 264 5.76 19.84 4.19
N LYS A 265 5.30 21.09 4.09
CA LYS A 265 4.57 21.61 2.93
C LYS A 265 5.17 22.93 2.49
N PHE A 266 5.40 23.07 1.20
CA PHE A 266 5.91 24.31 0.59
C PHE A 266 5.50 24.36 -0.88
N THR A 267 5.62 25.54 -1.47
CA THR A 267 5.26 25.80 -2.87
C THR A 267 6.46 26.37 -3.59
N THR A 268 6.79 25.82 -4.75
CA THR A 268 7.94 26.25 -5.56
C THR A 268 7.69 26.05 -7.05
N ASN A 269 8.42 26.79 -7.88
CA ASN A 269 8.55 26.57 -9.32
C ASN A 269 9.98 26.19 -9.73
N GLU A 270 10.82 25.81 -8.76
CA GLU A 270 12.17 25.35 -9.03
C GLU A 270 12.16 23.99 -9.75
N GLU A 271 13.02 23.84 -10.75
CA GLU A 271 13.17 22.60 -11.50
C GLU A 271 13.80 21.47 -10.69
N HIS A 272 14.48 21.81 -9.62
CA HIS A 272 15.15 20.88 -8.72
C HIS A 272 15.15 21.40 -7.28
N PHE A 273 14.82 20.53 -6.34
CA PHE A 273 15.07 20.78 -4.92
C PHE A 273 15.41 19.47 -4.18
N GLU A 274 16.03 19.63 -3.05
CA GLU A 274 16.44 18.55 -2.16
C GLU A 274 16.06 18.89 -0.72
N ILE A 275 15.49 17.93 -0.01
CA ILE A 275 15.26 17.98 1.43
C ILE A 275 16.08 16.87 2.06
N ARG A 276 17.07 17.23 2.84
CA ARG A 276 18.01 16.29 3.46
C ARG A 276 18.11 16.50 4.96
N ALA A 277 18.56 15.46 5.67
CA ALA A 277 18.88 15.57 7.07
C ALA A 277 20.10 16.49 7.29
N LYS A 278 20.05 17.22 8.39
CA LYS A 278 21.24 17.88 8.96
C LYS A 278 22.27 16.82 9.35
N ASP A 279 23.51 17.21 9.48
CA ASP A 279 24.55 16.31 9.99
C ASP A 279 24.23 15.91 11.44
N LEU A 280 24.08 14.61 11.67
CA LEU A 280 23.79 14.02 12.97
C LEU A 280 24.92 13.07 13.37
N GLU A 281 25.67 13.42 14.42
CA GLU A 281 26.69 12.54 15.01
C GLU A 281 26.10 11.61 16.05
N ASN A 282 25.17 12.11 16.87
CA ASN A 282 24.47 11.35 17.92
C ASN A 282 22.96 11.50 17.75
N TYR A 283 22.26 10.38 17.81
CA TYR A 283 20.80 10.36 17.75
C TYR A 283 20.25 9.06 18.31
N THR A 284 18.98 9.04 18.61
CA THR A 284 18.26 7.84 19.05
C THR A 284 17.24 7.47 17.98
N PHE A 285 17.06 6.18 17.73
CA PHE A 285 15.91 5.66 16.99
C PHE A 285 15.28 4.50 17.75
N LEU A 286 14.01 4.22 17.44
CA LEU A 286 13.28 3.17 18.16
C LEU A 286 12.90 2.06 17.18
N VAL A 287 12.95 0.82 17.66
CA VAL A 287 12.60 -0.36 16.85
C VAL A 287 11.49 -1.13 17.52
N PHE A 288 10.48 -1.51 16.78
CA PHE A 288 9.37 -2.35 17.19
C PHE A 288 8.88 -3.20 16.02
N GLY A 289 7.97 -4.13 16.26
CA GLY A 289 7.34 -4.93 15.21
C GLY A 289 6.40 -5.97 15.80
N ASP A 290 5.74 -6.75 14.94
CA ASP A 290 4.81 -7.79 15.35
C ASP A 290 3.70 -7.27 16.26
N HIS A 291 3.11 -6.13 15.89
CA HIS A 291 2.05 -5.50 16.66
C HIS A 291 0.64 -5.87 16.18
N ARG A 292 0.54 -6.70 15.16
CA ARG A 292 -0.71 -7.14 14.56
C ARG A 292 -1.70 -7.74 15.56
N PRO A 293 -3.01 -7.67 15.28
CA PRO A 293 -4.01 -8.42 16.05
C PRO A 293 -3.72 -9.93 16.07
N GLY A 294 -4.13 -10.61 17.12
CA GLY A 294 -4.18 -12.07 17.15
C GLY A 294 -5.33 -12.63 16.31
N SER A 295 -6.38 -11.82 16.08
CA SER A 295 -7.51 -12.08 15.21
C SER A 295 -8.34 -10.80 15.03
N GLY A 296 -9.11 -10.70 13.96
CA GLY A 296 -9.95 -9.53 13.66
C GLY A 296 -9.12 -8.33 13.20
N THR A 297 -9.70 -7.13 13.32
CA THR A 297 -9.17 -5.90 12.70
C THR A 297 -8.53 -4.93 13.70
N LYS A 298 -8.84 -5.08 15.00
CA LYS A 298 -8.42 -4.11 16.02
C LYS A 298 -7.06 -4.47 16.63
N GLN A 299 -6.18 -3.50 16.67
CA GLN A 299 -4.86 -3.63 17.29
C GLN A 299 -4.96 -3.98 18.78
N PRO A 300 -4.00 -4.74 19.33
CA PRO A 300 -3.95 -5.08 20.75
C PRO A 300 -3.81 -3.84 21.65
N GLN A 301 -4.40 -3.86 22.83
CA GLN A 301 -4.33 -2.73 23.78
C GLN A 301 -2.88 -2.38 24.15
N VAL A 302 -2.00 -3.37 24.21
CA VAL A 302 -0.58 -3.15 24.51
C VAL A 302 0.12 -2.37 23.41
N PHE A 303 -0.29 -2.51 22.15
CA PHE A 303 0.27 -1.70 21.04
C PHE A 303 0.03 -0.20 21.27
N PHE A 304 -1.16 0.19 21.74
CA PHE A 304 -1.43 1.60 22.03
C PHE A 304 -0.51 2.14 23.13
N LYS A 305 -0.25 1.34 24.18
CA LYS A 305 0.72 1.71 25.22
C LYS A 305 2.13 1.88 24.65
N ILE A 306 2.58 0.91 23.82
CA ILE A 306 3.89 0.97 23.15
C ILE A 306 3.98 2.25 22.30
N LYS A 307 2.99 2.50 21.47
CA LYS A 307 2.95 3.69 20.61
C LYS A 307 3.01 4.99 21.41
N ASP A 308 2.22 5.08 22.49
CA ASP A 308 2.23 6.26 23.36
C ASP A 308 3.59 6.46 24.03
N MET A 309 4.22 5.39 24.50
CA MET A 309 5.57 5.45 25.06
C MET A 309 6.60 5.89 24.03
N MET A 310 6.57 5.32 22.82
CA MET A 310 7.47 5.69 21.72
C MET A 310 7.28 7.15 21.29
N ASN A 311 6.03 7.63 21.20
CA ASN A 311 5.74 9.03 20.86
C ASN A 311 6.28 10.03 21.91
N ASN A 312 6.47 9.60 23.15
CA ASN A 312 7.06 10.39 24.25
C ASN A 312 8.57 10.14 24.44
N ASP A 313 9.17 9.23 23.68
CA ASP A 313 10.61 8.95 23.72
C ASP A 313 11.43 9.92 22.84
N GLU A 314 12.74 9.89 22.96
CA GLU A 314 13.68 10.80 22.28
C GLU A 314 14.00 10.40 20.84
N GLY A 315 13.42 9.30 20.33
CA GLY A 315 13.68 8.81 18.97
C GLY A 315 13.46 9.85 17.89
N VAL A 316 14.38 9.98 16.93
CA VAL A 316 14.23 10.88 15.77
C VAL A 316 13.47 10.21 14.62
N PHE A 317 13.41 8.89 14.59
CA PHE A 317 12.59 8.06 13.71
C PHE A 317 12.33 6.69 14.35
N PHE A 318 11.40 5.94 13.77
CA PHE A 318 11.03 4.60 14.19
C PHE A 318 11.25 3.60 13.08
N ILE A 319 11.62 2.38 13.44
CA ILE A 319 11.71 1.21 12.56
C ILE A 319 10.65 0.21 12.99
N ASP A 320 9.80 -0.22 12.06
CA ASP A 320 8.85 -1.30 12.23
C ASP A 320 9.35 -2.54 11.47
N THR A 321 9.54 -3.64 12.18
CA THR A 321 10.04 -4.90 11.60
C THR A 321 8.95 -5.76 10.96
N GLY A 322 7.72 -5.24 10.81
CA GLY A 322 6.64 -5.88 10.07
C GLY A 322 5.58 -6.55 10.95
N ASP A 323 4.64 -7.20 10.30
CA ASP A 323 3.44 -7.81 10.88
C ASP A 323 2.52 -6.76 11.55
N LEU A 324 2.03 -5.84 10.69
CA LEU A 324 1.15 -4.72 11.06
C LEU A 324 -0.32 -5.13 11.14
N VAL A 325 -0.75 -6.05 10.27
CA VAL A 325 -2.13 -6.51 10.12
C VAL A 325 -2.22 -8.03 10.28
N PHE A 326 -3.43 -8.59 10.47
CA PHE A 326 -3.59 -10.02 10.74
C PHE A 326 -3.63 -10.89 9.48
N SER A 327 -4.37 -10.48 8.45
CA SER A 327 -4.60 -11.27 7.24
C SER A 327 -4.54 -10.46 5.93
N GLY A 328 -4.09 -9.22 6.00
CA GLY A 328 -3.93 -8.32 4.85
C GLY A 328 -5.25 -7.87 4.20
N LYS A 329 -6.36 -7.96 4.92
CA LYS A 329 -7.65 -7.44 4.43
C LYS A 329 -7.70 -5.93 4.52
N VAL A 330 -8.44 -5.30 3.59
CA VAL A 330 -8.57 -3.84 3.51
C VAL A 330 -9.10 -3.24 4.81
N GLU A 331 -10.09 -3.88 5.43
CA GLU A 331 -10.68 -3.40 6.68
C GLU A 331 -9.65 -3.35 7.82
N GLU A 332 -8.68 -4.28 7.83
CA GLU A 332 -7.59 -4.27 8.81
C GLU A 332 -6.67 -3.08 8.59
N TRP A 333 -6.37 -2.75 7.34
CA TRP A 333 -5.60 -1.58 6.96
C TRP A 333 -6.32 -0.29 7.30
N GLY A 334 -7.63 -0.20 7.01
CA GLY A 334 -8.45 0.96 7.37
C GLY A 334 -8.46 1.21 8.89
N GLU A 335 -8.63 0.16 9.71
CA GLU A 335 -8.55 0.30 11.17
C GLU A 335 -7.15 0.68 11.65
N LEU A 336 -6.10 0.15 11.03
CA LEU A 336 -4.72 0.52 11.35
C LEU A 336 -4.44 1.99 11.03
N MET A 337 -4.84 2.46 9.85
CA MET A 337 -4.55 3.84 9.42
C MET A 337 -5.28 4.89 10.28
N LYS A 338 -6.44 4.58 10.86
CA LYS A 338 -7.12 5.47 11.82
C LYS A 338 -6.31 5.75 13.10
N ILE A 339 -5.36 4.88 13.41
CA ILE A 339 -4.53 4.96 14.63
C ILE A 339 -3.04 5.11 14.32
N TRP A 340 -2.69 5.34 13.05
CA TRP A 340 -1.31 5.52 12.58
C TRP A 340 -0.84 6.97 12.81
N ASP A 341 -0.91 7.43 14.05
CA ASP A 341 -0.61 8.80 14.50
C ASP A 341 0.76 8.90 15.20
N PHE A 342 1.76 8.25 14.62
CA PHE A 342 3.14 8.41 15.07
C PHE A 342 3.64 9.84 14.82
N ASN A 343 4.30 10.41 15.82
CA ASN A 343 4.86 11.77 15.75
C ASN A 343 6.31 11.81 15.24
N ARG A 344 6.77 10.70 14.71
CA ARG A 344 8.08 10.54 14.03
C ARG A 344 7.89 9.70 12.77
N PRO A 345 8.76 9.85 11.76
CA PRO A 345 8.73 8.98 10.58
C PRO A 345 8.93 7.52 10.96
N VAL A 346 8.15 6.64 10.31
CA VAL A 346 8.22 5.19 10.49
C VAL A 346 8.70 4.56 9.19
N PHE A 347 9.83 3.86 9.24
CA PHE A 347 10.37 3.04 8.16
C PHE A 347 10.08 1.57 8.44
N ILE A 348 9.53 0.85 7.46
CA ILE A 348 8.87 -0.43 7.68
C ILE A 348 9.52 -1.53 6.84
N ALA A 349 9.89 -2.64 7.49
CA ALA A 349 10.13 -3.91 6.81
C ALA A 349 8.83 -4.69 6.76
N VAL A 350 8.43 -5.15 5.58
CA VAL A 350 7.17 -5.87 5.39
C VAL A 350 7.21 -7.25 6.05
N GLY A 351 6.15 -7.61 6.80
CA GLY A 351 5.97 -8.92 7.42
C GLY A 351 5.17 -9.89 6.55
N ASN A 352 5.09 -11.15 6.97
CA ASN A 352 4.39 -12.18 6.21
C ASN A 352 2.86 -12.04 6.27
N HIS A 353 2.33 -11.34 7.27
CA HIS A 353 0.91 -11.06 7.39
C HIS A 353 0.44 -10.01 6.39
N GLU A 354 1.28 -9.04 6.03
CA GLU A 354 1.02 -8.06 4.96
C GLU A 354 0.93 -8.72 3.58
N TYR A 355 1.56 -9.89 3.39
CA TYR A 355 1.55 -10.60 2.11
C TYR A 355 0.39 -11.59 1.96
N GLN A 356 -0.49 -11.68 2.93
CA GLN A 356 -1.71 -12.47 2.82
C GLN A 356 -2.78 -11.72 2.02
N GLY A 357 -3.62 -12.45 1.30
CA GLY A 357 -4.73 -11.86 0.53
C GLY A 357 -4.26 -10.76 -0.45
N GLN A 358 -4.80 -9.58 -0.28
CA GLN A 358 -4.48 -8.37 -1.06
C GLN A 358 -3.48 -7.43 -0.34
N GLY A 359 -3.06 -7.82 0.84
CA GLY A 359 -2.26 -6.97 1.71
C GLY A 359 -0.99 -6.44 1.08
N LYS A 360 -0.34 -7.23 0.20
CA LYS A 360 0.82 -6.79 -0.57
C LYS A 360 0.58 -5.48 -1.33
N ASN A 361 -0.57 -5.38 -2.02
CA ASN A 361 -0.88 -4.21 -2.82
C ASN A 361 -1.25 -3.01 -1.94
N VAL A 362 -2.01 -3.26 -0.86
CA VAL A 362 -2.35 -2.23 0.12
C VAL A 362 -1.10 -1.67 0.78
N TYR A 363 -0.22 -2.56 1.26
CA TYR A 363 1.07 -2.15 1.84
C TYR A 363 1.84 -1.21 0.91
N LYS A 364 2.01 -1.62 -0.35
CA LYS A 364 2.77 -0.83 -1.31
C LYS A 364 2.10 0.51 -1.67
N LYS A 365 0.78 0.56 -1.66
CA LYS A 365 0.05 1.83 -1.85
C LYS A 365 0.30 2.79 -0.68
N LEU A 366 0.25 2.30 0.55
CA LEU A 366 0.38 3.11 1.76
C LEU A 366 1.84 3.49 2.08
N PHE A 367 2.75 2.53 1.93
CA PHE A 367 4.12 2.62 2.45
C PHE A 367 5.22 2.56 1.38
N GLY A 368 4.88 2.18 0.14
CA GLY A 368 5.82 2.17 -0.99
C GLY A 368 6.53 0.83 -1.21
N PRO A 369 7.74 0.87 -1.80
CA PRO A 369 8.54 -0.34 -2.07
C PRO A 369 8.89 -1.07 -0.77
N THR A 370 9.08 -2.38 -0.90
CA THR A 370 9.45 -3.24 0.23
C THR A 370 10.97 -3.37 0.40
N ASP A 371 11.71 -3.08 -0.67
CA ASP A 371 13.17 -3.07 -0.67
C ASP A 371 13.64 -1.64 -0.93
N TYR A 372 14.31 -1.03 0.02
CA TYR A 372 14.83 0.33 -0.06
C TYR A 372 15.94 0.56 0.96
N SER A 373 16.68 1.64 0.79
CA SER A 373 17.80 1.98 1.68
C SER A 373 17.95 3.47 1.86
N PHE A 374 18.55 3.89 2.96
CA PHE A 374 18.97 5.26 3.20
C PHE A 374 20.15 5.35 4.14
N ALA A 375 20.84 6.49 4.11
CA ALA A 375 21.91 6.83 5.05
C ALA A 375 21.44 7.87 6.06
N LEU A 376 21.88 7.73 7.32
CA LEU A 376 21.77 8.77 8.34
C LEU A 376 22.99 8.71 9.26
N GLY A 377 23.72 9.83 9.40
CA GLY A 377 24.98 9.85 10.13
C GLY A 377 25.97 8.80 9.59
N ASN A 378 26.55 8.01 10.49
CA ASN A 378 27.53 6.96 10.17
C ASN A 378 26.92 5.61 9.77
N TYR A 379 25.59 5.52 9.58
CA TYR A 379 24.90 4.27 9.34
C TYR A 379 24.18 4.26 8.00
N TYR A 380 24.07 3.06 7.43
CA TYR A 380 23.39 2.78 6.17
C TYR A 380 22.30 1.73 6.41
N PHE A 381 21.04 2.15 6.39
CA PHE A 381 19.88 1.32 6.68
C PHE A 381 19.39 0.65 5.40
N ILE A 382 19.25 -0.68 5.42
CA ILE A 382 18.84 -1.51 4.28
C ILE A 382 17.60 -2.30 4.68
N PHE A 383 16.46 -1.95 4.13
CA PHE A 383 15.19 -2.62 4.32
C PHE A 383 14.94 -3.63 3.21
N MET A 384 14.60 -4.87 3.55
CA MET A 384 14.35 -5.91 2.57
C MET A 384 13.18 -6.80 2.91
N ASN A 385 12.48 -7.21 1.87
CA ASN A 385 11.41 -8.17 1.93
C ASN A 385 11.93 -9.60 1.81
N ASN A 386 11.93 -10.32 2.91
CA ASN A 386 12.29 -11.75 2.93
C ASN A 386 11.09 -12.69 3.13
N VAL A 387 9.85 -12.18 3.04
CA VAL A 387 8.64 -12.98 3.30
C VAL A 387 7.93 -13.46 2.04
N GLU A 388 8.04 -12.76 0.93
CA GLU A 388 7.31 -13.06 -0.31
C GLU A 388 7.57 -14.44 -0.88
N ARG A 389 8.76 -14.98 -0.68
CA ARG A 389 9.18 -16.31 -1.15
C ARG A 389 9.28 -17.36 -0.05
N GLY A 390 8.52 -17.17 1.04
CA GLY A 390 8.54 -18.06 2.18
C GLY A 390 9.87 -18.01 2.91
N TYR A 391 10.22 -16.83 3.38
CA TYR A 391 11.43 -16.50 4.16
C TYR A 391 12.74 -16.74 3.40
N SER A 392 12.74 -16.26 2.15
CA SER A 392 13.83 -16.43 1.20
C SER A 392 13.95 -15.21 0.31
N LEU A 393 15.13 -14.94 -0.25
CA LEU A 393 15.37 -13.86 -1.19
C LEU A 393 15.48 -14.35 -2.63
N SER A 394 15.04 -13.54 -3.57
CA SER A 394 15.28 -13.79 -5.00
C SER A 394 16.74 -13.50 -5.38
N SER A 395 17.18 -14.00 -6.54
CA SER A 395 18.51 -13.70 -7.05
C SER A 395 18.74 -12.19 -7.25
N SER A 396 17.72 -11.46 -7.69
CA SER A 396 17.79 -10.01 -7.85
C SER A 396 17.92 -9.28 -6.51
N GLN A 397 17.21 -9.74 -5.47
CA GLN A 397 17.33 -9.19 -4.12
C GLN A 397 18.71 -9.46 -3.52
N TRP A 398 19.28 -10.66 -3.73
CA TRP A 398 20.64 -10.95 -3.30
C TRP A 398 21.66 -10.03 -3.95
N SER A 399 21.56 -9.82 -5.27
CA SER A 399 22.44 -8.90 -6.00
C SER A 399 22.28 -7.46 -5.54
N TRP A 400 21.05 -7.04 -5.26
CA TRP A 400 20.76 -5.70 -4.76
C TRP A 400 21.32 -5.50 -3.35
N LEU A 401 21.11 -6.45 -2.42
CA LEU A 401 21.65 -6.40 -1.06
C LEU A 401 23.19 -6.28 -1.08
N GLU A 402 23.85 -7.11 -1.89
CA GLU A 402 25.31 -7.06 -2.00
C GLU A 402 25.79 -5.71 -2.54
N GLY A 403 25.07 -5.11 -3.51
CA GLY A 403 25.34 -3.79 -4.01
C GLY A 403 25.16 -2.69 -2.94
N GLU A 404 24.10 -2.78 -2.13
CA GLU A 404 23.88 -1.80 -1.04
C GLU A 404 24.90 -1.94 0.09
N LEU A 405 25.30 -3.18 0.42
CA LEU A 405 26.38 -3.43 1.39
C LEU A 405 27.74 -2.89 0.90
N GLN A 406 28.03 -3.06 -0.39
CA GLN A 406 29.23 -2.49 -1.01
C GLN A 406 29.20 -0.96 -0.97
N LYS A 407 28.09 -0.35 -1.31
CA LYS A 407 27.89 1.11 -1.25
C LYS A 407 28.04 1.66 0.18
N ALA A 408 27.52 0.96 1.19
CA ALA A 408 27.73 1.31 2.59
C ALA A 408 29.22 1.31 2.93
N ASN A 409 29.95 0.26 2.55
CA ASN A 409 31.38 0.13 2.78
C ASN A 409 32.19 1.22 2.04
N GLU A 410 31.88 1.51 0.78
CA GLU A 410 32.54 2.56 -0.02
C GLU A 410 32.32 3.95 0.57
N THR A 411 31.18 4.19 1.21
CA THR A 411 30.87 5.46 1.89
C THR A 411 31.33 5.50 3.35
N GLY A 412 32.00 4.46 3.83
CA GLY A 412 32.50 4.35 5.21
C GLY A 412 31.39 4.27 6.27
N LYS A 413 30.18 3.82 5.88
CA LYS A 413 29.03 3.70 6.78
C LYS A 413 28.82 2.26 7.21
N MET A 414 28.47 2.07 8.48
CA MET A 414 28.13 0.75 9.00
C MET A 414 26.73 0.32 8.50
N PRO A 415 26.62 -0.81 7.81
CA PRO A 415 25.31 -1.28 7.34
C PRO A 415 24.46 -1.84 8.47
N ILE A 416 23.17 -1.46 8.47
CA ILE A 416 22.13 -2.00 9.33
C ILE A 416 21.07 -2.65 8.44
N ILE A 417 20.89 -3.95 8.56
CA ILE A 417 19.91 -4.73 7.79
C ILE A 417 18.62 -4.87 8.58
N ILE A 418 17.51 -4.54 7.96
CA ILE A 418 16.18 -4.65 8.54
C ILE A 418 15.34 -5.57 7.65
N MET A 419 14.89 -6.69 8.22
CA MET A 419 13.99 -7.65 7.59
C MET A 419 12.98 -8.16 8.62
N HIS A 420 11.90 -8.77 8.18
CA HIS A 420 10.95 -9.34 9.10
C HIS A 420 11.49 -10.61 9.77
N ALA A 421 11.79 -11.66 9.01
CA ALA A 421 12.30 -12.90 9.57
C ALA A 421 13.82 -12.84 9.81
N PRO A 422 14.31 -13.26 11.00
CA PRO A 422 15.74 -13.30 11.28
C PRO A 422 16.45 -14.37 10.44
N PRO A 423 17.78 -14.26 10.26
CA PRO A 423 18.55 -15.26 9.52
C PRO A 423 18.55 -16.63 10.19
N VAL A 424 18.51 -16.67 11.50
CA VAL A 424 18.45 -17.86 12.34
C VAL A 424 17.58 -17.63 13.56
N ASP A 425 16.84 -18.65 13.99
CA ASP A 425 16.09 -18.60 15.26
C ASP A 425 17.08 -18.63 16.43
N PRO A 426 17.10 -17.61 17.30
CA PRO A 426 18.01 -17.62 18.43
C PRO A 426 17.67 -18.66 19.51
N ARG A 427 16.45 -19.20 19.51
CA ARG A 427 15.99 -20.19 20.50
C ARG A 427 16.55 -21.57 20.18
N PRO A 428 17.04 -22.31 21.18
CA PRO A 428 17.57 -23.65 20.96
C PRO A 428 16.51 -24.63 20.43
N GLY A 429 16.82 -25.28 19.30
CA GLY A 429 15.94 -26.31 18.72
C GLY A 429 14.74 -25.80 17.93
N GLU A 430 14.55 -24.49 17.84
CA GLU A 430 13.51 -23.85 17.06
C GLU A 430 14.02 -23.48 15.65
N SER A 431 13.08 -23.22 14.72
CA SER A 431 13.41 -22.92 13.33
C SER A 431 12.48 -21.86 12.70
N HIS A 432 11.98 -20.92 13.53
CA HIS A 432 11.09 -19.85 13.09
C HIS A 432 11.88 -18.65 12.53
N ALA A 433 12.54 -18.87 11.38
CA ALA A 433 13.49 -17.94 10.78
C ALA A 433 13.47 -18.07 9.24
N MET A 434 14.42 -17.44 8.57
CA MET A 434 14.66 -17.67 7.14
C MET A 434 14.95 -19.14 6.83
N LYS A 435 14.79 -19.55 5.59
CA LYS A 435 15.28 -20.87 5.14
C LYS A 435 16.76 -20.96 5.45
N SER A 436 17.23 -22.10 5.96
CA SER A 436 18.59 -22.27 6.47
C SER A 436 19.68 -21.83 5.48
N THR A 437 19.56 -22.22 4.21
CA THR A 437 20.51 -21.83 3.15
C THR A 437 20.58 -20.33 2.92
N ASP A 438 19.43 -19.63 2.99
CA ASP A 438 19.37 -18.19 2.83
C ASP A 438 19.81 -17.47 4.10
N GLY A 439 19.45 -18.01 5.27
CA GLY A 439 19.93 -17.52 6.56
C GLY A 439 21.44 -17.57 6.68
N GLU A 440 22.06 -18.72 6.34
CA GLU A 440 23.51 -18.89 6.31
C GLU A 440 24.20 -17.88 5.37
N LYS A 441 23.64 -17.71 4.16
CA LYS A 441 24.14 -16.74 3.18
C LYS A 441 24.04 -15.30 3.69
N LEU A 442 22.91 -14.95 4.34
CA LEU A 442 22.76 -13.63 4.95
C LEU A 442 23.79 -13.40 6.06
N MET A 443 23.98 -14.38 6.94
CA MET A 443 24.98 -14.34 8.00
C MET A 443 26.41 -14.18 7.45
N GLU A 444 26.72 -14.84 6.33
CA GLU A 444 28.02 -14.69 5.65
C GLU A 444 28.24 -13.26 5.15
N LEU A 445 27.24 -12.65 4.50
CA LEU A 445 27.30 -11.28 4.05
C LEU A 445 27.39 -10.29 5.23
N MET A 446 26.62 -10.51 6.30
CA MET A 446 26.68 -9.68 7.49
C MET A 446 28.07 -9.71 8.13
N ARG A 447 28.71 -10.86 8.25
CA ARG A 447 30.12 -10.95 8.71
C ARG A 447 31.08 -10.21 7.79
N LYS A 448 30.95 -10.45 6.46
CA LYS A 448 31.83 -9.85 5.46
C LYS A 448 31.85 -8.31 5.52
N TYR A 449 30.68 -7.72 5.74
CA TYR A 449 30.51 -6.26 5.73
C TYR A 449 30.38 -5.65 7.13
N ASN A 450 30.58 -6.43 8.19
CA ASN A 450 30.38 -6.00 9.59
C ASN A 450 28.99 -5.34 9.80
N ALA A 451 27.95 -5.98 9.26
CA ALA A 451 26.59 -5.49 9.32
C ALA A 451 25.89 -5.90 10.61
N PHE A 452 25.07 -5.02 11.16
CA PHE A 452 24.16 -5.25 12.26
C PHE A 452 22.74 -5.56 11.73
N GLY A 453 21.89 -6.27 12.50
CA GLY A 453 20.57 -6.64 12.08
C GLY A 453 19.45 -6.29 13.06
N PHE A 454 18.27 -5.86 12.55
CA PHE A 454 17.01 -5.79 13.29
C PHE A 454 15.96 -6.64 12.59
N PHE A 455 15.30 -7.53 13.37
CA PHE A 455 14.32 -8.49 12.88
C PHE A 455 13.10 -8.53 13.80
N GLY A 456 11.98 -9.03 13.29
CA GLY A 456 10.76 -9.36 14.00
C GLY A 456 10.43 -10.85 13.91
N HIS A 457 9.16 -11.17 13.57
CA HIS A 457 8.65 -12.52 13.27
C HIS A 457 8.60 -13.49 14.47
N ILE A 458 9.60 -13.48 15.30
CA ILE A 458 9.61 -14.22 16.55
C ILE A 458 9.13 -13.27 17.64
N HIS A 459 7.94 -13.52 18.18
CA HIS A 459 7.30 -12.62 19.13
C HIS A 459 8.02 -12.67 20.49
N MET A 460 9.22 -12.09 20.56
CA MET A 460 10.07 -11.99 21.74
C MET A 460 11.10 -10.86 21.58
N TYR A 461 11.79 -10.55 22.65
CA TYR A 461 13.03 -9.80 22.60
C TYR A 461 14.23 -10.76 22.61
N TRP A 462 15.19 -10.51 21.74
CA TRP A 462 16.50 -11.11 21.80
C TRP A 462 17.56 -10.16 21.26
N TYR A 463 18.70 -10.09 21.93
CA TYR A 463 19.89 -9.39 21.46
C TYR A 463 21.11 -10.21 21.77
N GLY A 464 21.97 -10.38 20.82
CA GLY A 464 23.23 -11.12 21.00
C GLY A 464 23.94 -11.42 19.70
N GLU A 465 24.96 -12.27 19.81
CA GLU A 465 25.76 -12.74 18.71
C GLU A 465 25.43 -14.21 18.40
N LYS A 466 25.32 -14.53 17.11
CA LYS A 466 25.26 -15.89 16.57
C LYS A 466 26.28 -16.01 15.43
N ASP A 467 27.19 -16.97 15.56
CA ASP A 467 28.21 -17.26 14.54
C ASP A 467 28.94 -16.00 14.01
N GLY A 468 29.32 -15.10 14.91
CA GLY A 468 30.04 -13.86 14.58
C GLY A 468 29.16 -12.76 13.95
N VAL A 469 27.83 -12.83 14.09
CA VAL A 469 26.89 -11.81 13.65
C VAL A 469 26.05 -11.33 14.82
N GLU A 470 26.04 -10.01 15.02
CA GLU A 470 25.25 -9.34 16.05
C GLU A 470 23.91 -8.87 15.48
N PHE A 471 22.80 -9.20 16.17
CA PHE A 471 21.48 -8.73 15.77
C PHE A 471 20.47 -8.69 16.93
N VAL A 472 19.36 -8.05 16.67
CA VAL A 472 18.20 -7.93 17.59
C VAL A 472 16.97 -8.55 16.94
N VAL A 473 16.19 -9.28 17.74
CA VAL A 473 14.79 -9.60 17.45
C VAL A 473 13.90 -8.71 18.33
N ALA A 474 13.07 -7.89 17.69
CA ALA A 474 12.21 -6.90 18.33
C ALA A 474 10.72 -7.18 18.04
N GLY A 475 10.29 -8.43 18.25
CA GLY A 475 8.96 -8.93 17.91
C GLY A 475 7.92 -8.82 19.04
N GLY A 476 8.11 -7.94 20.01
CA GLY A 476 7.22 -7.77 21.16
C GLY A 476 6.21 -6.63 21.06
N GLY A 477 5.84 -6.18 19.85
CA GLY A 477 5.01 -4.98 19.65
C GLY A 477 3.52 -5.12 19.97
N GLY A 478 3.01 -6.35 20.17
CA GLY A 478 1.58 -6.51 20.51
C GLY A 478 0.97 -7.86 20.20
N ALA A 479 1.49 -8.60 19.24
CA ALA A 479 1.04 -9.95 18.94
C ALA A 479 1.34 -10.92 20.10
N PRO A 480 0.65 -12.07 20.20
CA PRO A 480 0.89 -13.03 21.28
C PRO A 480 2.36 -13.46 21.39
N ILE A 481 2.93 -13.38 22.57
CA ILE A 481 4.33 -13.70 22.83
C ILE A 481 4.60 -15.21 22.71
N TYR A 482 5.76 -15.58 22.14
CA TYR A 482 6.15 -16.99 21.93
C TYR A 482 7.10 -17.54 23.00
N ALA A 483 7.87 -16.69 23.64
CA ALA A 483 8.86 -17.09 24.63
C ALA A 483 8.37 -16.88 26.08
N LYS A 484 9.06 -17.48 27.06
CA LYS A 484 8.81 -17.19 28.46
C LYS A 484 9.43 -15.84 28.87
N PRO A 485 8.95 -15.19 29.95
CA PRO A 485 9.45 -13.89 30.39
C PRO A 485 10.96 -13.82 30.60
N ASP A 486 11.57 -14.86 31.12
CA ASP A 486 13.01 -15.00 31.39
C ASP A 486 13.82 -15.34 30.09
N GLU A 487 13.13 -15.74 29.04
CA GLU A 487 13.70 -16.03 27.72
C GLU A 487 13.46 -14.89 26.71
N GLY A 488 13.05 -13.71 27.17
CA GLY A 488 12.75 -12.55 26.30
C GLY A 488 11.28 -12.40 25.92
N GLY A 489 10.37 -13.18 26.53
CA GLY A 489 8.93 -13.16 26.27
C GLY A 489 8.21 -12.04 27.01
N PHE A 490 8.33 -10.81 26.55
CA PHE A 490 7.66 -9.64 27.09
C PHE A 490 7.35 -8.61 25.99
N TYR A 491 6.34 -7.80 26.20
CA TYR A 491 6.01 -6.69 25.29
C TYR A 491 7.02 -5.58 25.43
N HIS A 492 7.49 -5.02 24.32
CA HIS A 492 8.56 -4.03 24.29
C HIS A 492 8.65 -3.29 22.97
N TYR A 493 9.39 -2.21 22.98
CA TYR A 493 10.15 -1.68 21.88
C TYR A 493 11.63 -1.60 22.25
N VAL A 494 12.50 -1.36 21.30
CA VAL A 494 13.94 -1.26 21.50
C VAL A 494 14.38 0.17 21.26
N ARG A 495 15.03 0.80 22.25
CA ARG A 495 15.70 2.07 22.09
C ARG A 495 17.13 1.82 21.61
N VAL A 496 17.53 2.53 20.59
CA VAL A 496 18.85 2.42 19.97
C VAL A 496 19.52 3.78 20.02
N ASN A 497 20.50 3.93 20.90
CA ASN A 497 21.28 5.15 21.01
C ASN A 497 22.52 5.06 20.13
N VAL A 498 22.63 5.95 19.17
CA VAL A 498 23.77 6.11 18.30
C VAL A 498 24.69 7.18 18.90
N THR A 499 25.92 6.76 19.17
CA THR A 499 27.00 7.62 19.66
C THR A 499 28.28 7.29 18.87
N SER A 500 29.39 7.00 19.51
CA SER A 500 30.56 6.38 18.84
C SER A 500 30.32 4.93 18.40
N GLY A 501 29.21 4.34 18.77
CA GLY A 501 28.70 3.01 18.43
C GLY A 501 27.19 2.93 18.66
N ILE A 502 26.65 1.72 18.65
CA ILE A 502 25.22 1.45 18.89
C ILE A 502 25.05 0.90 20.31
N ILE A 503 24.15 1.50 21.09
CA ILE A 503 23.74 1.00 22.41
C ILE A 503 22.30 0.54 22.32
N ILE A 504 22.04 -0.72 22.64
CA ILE A 504 20.74 -1.40 22.54
C ILE A 504 20.09 -1.51 23.92
N GLU A 505 18.87 -1.01 24.06
CA GLU A 505 18.12 -1.04 25.31
C GLU A 505 16.66 -1.46 25.05
N PRO A 506 16.19 -2.62 25.55
CA PRO A 506 14.79 -2.98 25.48
C PRO A 506 13.98 -2.17 26.51
N VAL A 507 12.93 -1.52 26.04
CA VAL A 507 11.97 -0.81 26.91
C VAL A 507 10.75 -1.69 27.07
N LYS A 508 10.62 -2.30 28.26
CA LYS A 508 9.50 -3.18 28.59
C LYS A 508 8.22 -2.40 28.81
N VAL A 509 7.11 -2.99 28.39
CA VAL A 509 5.76 -2.45 28.60
C VAL A 509 4.99 -3.37 29.52
N GLU A 510 4.56 -2.82 30.65
CA GLU A 510 3.76 -3.52 31.70
C GLU A 510 2.26 -3.47 31.39
#